data_909feedf21dc84720d3482a189490331
#
_entry.id   909feedf21dc84720d3482a189490331
#
_cell.length_a   1.000
_cell.length_b   1.000
_cell.length_c   1.000
_cell.angle_alpha   90.00
_cell.angle_beta   90.00
_cell.angle_gamma   90.00
#
_symmetry.space_group_name_H-M   'P 1'
#
loop_
_entity.id
_entity.type
_entity.pdbx_description
1 polymer ?
#
loop_
_entity_poly.entity_id
_entity_poly.type
_entity_poly.pdbx_seq_one_letter_code
_entity_poly.pdbx_strand_id
1 'polypeptide(L)'
;MLETSRAGLHLRQLAPSDAADYYALVQANAGHLTRHGDYQDEVAATADEVTESLAGQDGAQFRFGVFLHGRLIGRADLIPVDPPRFGLGYWLSEDATGNGYAGAAVGALLDHARAVHGATDVFAGVTHGNRPSEALLHRLGFTVVADLGTYNRFHLALGQVTVR
;
A
#
# COMPACT_ATOMS: atom_id res chain seq x y z
N MET A 1 2.07 -14.07 -6.40
CA MET A 1 0.89 -13.86 -5.55
C MET A 1 1.31 -13.96 -4.09
N LEU A 2 0.91 -13.01 -3.27
CA LEU A 2 1.18 -13.00 -1.85
C LEU A 2 -0.09 -13.40 -1.10
N GLU A 3 -0.01 -14.51 -0.36
CA GLU A 3 -1.10 -14.93 0.52
C GLU A 3 -1.06 -14.11 1.82
N THR A 4 -2.23 -13.90 2.41
CA THR A 4 -2.37 -13.20 3.67
C THR A 4 -2.90 -14.13 4.77
N SER A 5 -2.95 -13.62 6.00
CA SER A 5 -3.56 -14.33 7.13
C SER A 5 -5.08 -14.47 7.02
N ARG A 6 -5.71 -13.81 6.04
CA ARG A 6 -7.16 -13.86 5.79
C ARG A 6 -7.46 -14.72 4.59
N ALA A 7 -8.30 -15.72 4.75
CA ALA A 7 -8.74 -16.58 3.65
C ALA A 7 -9.41 -15.75 2.54
N GLY A 8 -9.02 -16.02 1.28
CA GLY A 8 -9.55 -15.32 0.11
C GLY A 8 -8.97 -13.93 -0.14
N LEU A 9 -8.12 -13.43 0.76
CA LEU A 9 -7.44 -12.14 0.58
C LEU A 9 -5.99 -12.39 0.14
N HIS A 10 -5.62 -11.85 -1.01
CA HIS A 10 -4.26 -11.98 -1.54
C HIS A 10 -3.83 -10.69 -2.26
N LEU A 11 -2.53 -10.55 -2.45
CA LEU A 11 -1.95 -9.48 -3.23
C LEU A 11 -1.25 -10.06 -4.46
N ARG A 12 -1.34 -9.37 -5.57
CA ARG A 12 -0.48 -9.59 -6.74
C ARG A 12 -0.14 -8.28 -7.40
N GLN A 13 0.99 -8.23 -8.06
CA GLN A 13 1.39 -7.04 -8.77
C GLN A 13 0.36 -6.70 -9.85
N LEU A 14 -0.04 -5.42 -9.91
CA LEU A 14 -0.96 -4.94 -10.93
C LEU A 14 -0.29 -4.95 -12.30
N ALA A 15 -1.05 -5.34 -13.30
CA ALA A 15 -0.64 -5.38 -14.70
C ALA A 15 -1.49 -4.41 -15.54
N PRO A 16 -1.07 -4.04 -16.76
CA PRO A 16 -1.89 -3.19 -17.63
C PRO A 16 -3.29 -3.72 -17.86
N SER A 17 -3.50 -5.05 -17.83
CA SER A 17 -4.82 -5.68 -17.94
C SER A 17 -5.74 -5.37 -16.76
N ASP A 18 -5.21 -4.88 -15.65
CA ASP A 18 -5.98 -4.47 -14.46
C ASP A 18 -6.44 -3.01 -14.54
N ALA A 19 -5.99 -2.24 -15.54
CA ALA A 19 -6.18 -0.80 -15.59
C ALA A 19 -7.64 -0.37 -15.55
N ALA A 20 -8.53 -1.06 -16.25
CA ALA A 20 -9.95 -0.73 -16.28
C ALA A 20 -10.61 -0.89 -14.90
N ASP A 21 -10.38 -2.02 -14.24
CA ASP A 21 -10.91 -2.28 -12.90
C ASP A 21 -10.31 -1.33 -11.86
N TYR A 22 -9.01 -1.06 -11.97
CA TYR A 22 -8.31 -0.14 -11.10
C TYR A 22 -8.86 1.28 -11.24
N TYR A 23 -8.98 1.78 -12.47
CA TYR A 23 -9.54 3.09 -12.75
C TYR A 23 -10.97 3.22 -12.18
N ALA A 24 -11.82 2.25 -12.44
CA ALA A 24 -13.20 2.24 -11.94
C ALA A 24 -13.23 2.26 -10.40
N LEU A 25 -12.37 1.50 -9.74
CA LEU A 25 -12.29 1.47 -8.28
C LEU A 25 -11.86 2.82 -7.70
N VAL A 26 -10.86 3.46 -8.29
CA VAL A 26 -10.38 4.78 -7.87
C VAL A 26 -11.49 5.83 -8.03
N GLN A 27 -12.18 5.85 -9.17
CA GLN A 27 -13.26 6.82 -9.42
C GLN A 27 -14.46 6.62 -8.48
N ALA A 28 -14.79 5.37 -8.17
CA ALA A 28 -15.86 5.04 -7.23
C ALA A 28 -15.53 5.47 -5.79
N ASN A 29 -14.25 5.62 -5.46
CA ASN A 29 -13.77 5.97 -4.14
C ASN A 29 -13.12 7.36 -4.06
N ALA A 30 -13.36 8.23 -5.04
CA ALA A 30 -12.69 9.54 -5.12
C ALA A 30 -12.81 10.36 -3.83
N GLY A 31 -14.02 10.47 -3.27
CA GLY A 31 -14.23 11.21 -2.01
C GLY A 31 -13.54 10.57 -0.82
N HIS A 32 -13.60 9.26 -0.72
CA HIS A 32 -12.93 8.50 0.34
C HIS A 32 -11.41 8.66 0.28
N LEU A 33 -10.83 8.50 -0.91
CA LEU A 33 -9.37 8.58 -1.11
C LEU A 33 -8.82 9.99 -0.84
N THR A 34 -9.55 11.02 -1.18
CA THR A 34 -9.09 12.41 -1.04
C THR A 34 -9.51 13.08 0.27
N ARG A 35 -10.16 12.35 1.16
CA ARG A 35 -10.72 12.90 2.41
C ARG A 35 -9.71 13.66 3.26
N HIS A 36 -8.45 13.24 3.27
CA HIS A 36 -7.38 13.87 4.04
C HIS A 36 -6.40 14.67 3.15
N GLY A 37 -6.77 14.93 1.89
CA GLY A 37 -5.94 15.67 0.94
C GLY A 37 -4.97 14.81 0.13
N ASP A 38 -4.89 13.51 0.39
CA ASP A 38 -4.06 12.57 -0.33
C ASP A 38 -4.72 12.11 -1.65
N TYR A 39 -3.93 11.44 -2.50
CA TYR A 39 -4.40 10.77 -3.74
C TYR A 39 -5.08 11.68 -4.77
N GLN A 40 -4.82 12.99 -4.74
CA GLN A 40 -5.41 13.93 -5.71
C GLN A 40 -5.02 13.57 -7.14
N ASP A 41 -3.75 13.24 -7.38
CA ASP A 41 -3.24 12.86 -8.70
C ASP A 41 -3.81 11.51 -9.15
N GLU A 42 -3.98 10.56 -8.23
CA GLU A 42 -4.61 9.26 -8.52
C GLU A 42 -6.04 9.43 -9.03
N VAL A 43 -6.82 10.25 -8.35
CA VAL A 43 -8.22 10.51 -8.71
C VAL A 43 -8.33 11.29 -10.03
N ALA A 44 -7.40 12.20 -10.27
CA ALA A 44 -7.37 13.03 -11.49
C ALA A 44 -6.85 12.28 -12.72
N ALA A 45 -6.18 11.14 -12.56
CA ALA A 45 -5.61 10.39 -13.67
C ALA A 45 -6.70 9.86 -14.62
N THR A 46 -6.43 9.94 -15.92
CA THR A 46 -7.28 9.35 -16.95
C THR A 46 -7.09 7.84 -17.05
N ALA A 47 -8.02 7.15 -17.69
CA ALA A 47 -7.92 5.71 -17.93
C ALA A 47 -6.64 5.36 -18.70
N ASP A 48 -6.25 6.17 -19.69
CA ASP A 48 -5.03 5.96 -20.47
C ASP A 48 -3.77 6.18 -19.62
N GLU A 49 -3.76 7.20 -18.76
CA GLU A 49 -2.65 7.44 -17.84
C GLU A 49 -2.47 6.29 -16.83
N VAL A 50 -3.56 5.70 -16.36
CA VAL A 50 -3.52 4.51 -15.49
C VAL A 50 -2.89 3.34 -16.24
N THR A 51 -3.31 3.07 -17.48
CA THR A 51 -2.76 1.99 -18.30
C THR A 51 -1.26 2.16 -18.51
N GLU A 52 -0.82 3.37 -18.87
CA GLU A 52 0.59 3.69 -19.06
C GLU A 52 1.39 3.53 -17.77
N SER A 53 0.84 3.99 -16.64
CA SER A 53 1.48 3.87 -15.33
C SER A 53 1.69 2.42 -14.92
N LEU A 54 0.72 1.54 -15.20
CA LEU A 54 0.84 0.11 -14.89
C LEU A 54 1.79 -0.62 -15.84
N ALA A 55 1.93 -0.14 -17.08
CA ALA A 55 2.89 -0.69 -18.03
C ALA A 55 4.33 -0.30 -17.72
N GLY A 56 4.55 0.87 -17.11
CA GLY A 56 5.88 1.42 -16.80
C GLY A 56 6.48 0.98 -15.47
N GLN A 57 6.03 -0.12 -14.89
CA GLN A 57 6.58 -0.63 -13.63
C GLN A 57 7.92 -1.34 -13.86
N ASP A 58 8.99 -0.59 -13.85
CA ASP A 58 10.36 -1.04 -14.13
C ASP A 58 11.24 -1.14 -12.88
N GLY A 59 10.65 -1.47 -11.74
CA GLY A 59 11.37 -1.61 -10.47
C GLY A 59 11.47 -0.33 -9.64
N ALA A 60 10.99 0.79 -10.15
CA ALA A 60 10.94 2.05 -9.40
C ALA A 60 9.90 2.03 -8.28
N GLN A 61 8.89 1.19 -8.42
CA GLN A 61 7.80 1.04 -7.46
C GLN A 61 7.09 -0.30 -7.70
N PHE A 62 6.83 -1.03 -6.62
CA PHE A 62 6.07 -2.29 -6.69
C PHE A 62 4.63 -2.02 -6.26
N ARG A 63 3.71 -2.01 -7.21
CA ARG A 63 2.29 -1.78 -6.98
C ARG A 63 1.53 -3.09 -6.95
N PHE A 64 1.03 -3.45 -5.78
CA PHE A 64 0.22 -4.64 -5.59
C PHE A 64 -1.25 -4.27 -5.50
N GLY A 65 -2.08 -4.94 -6.28
CA GLY A 65 -3.51 -4.95 -6.04
C GLY A 65 -3.84 -5.83 -4.84
N VAL A 66 -4.79 -5.39 -4.05
CA VAL A 66 -5.37 -6.18 -2.95
C VAL A 66 -6.67 -6.78 -3.46
N PHE A 67 -6.76 -8.11 -3.47
CA PHE A 67 -7.89 -8.85 -4.03
C PHE A 67 -8.59 -9.67 -2.94
N LEU A 68 -9.89 -9.55 -2.86
CA LEU A 68 -10.74 -10.36 -1.99
C LEU A 68 -11.63 -11.24 -2.88
N HIS A 69 -11.45 -12.54 -2.78
CA HIS A 69 -12.16 -13.53 -3.62
C HIS A 69 -12.10 -13.17 -5.12
N GLY A 70 -10.93 -12.72 -5.58
CA GLY A 70 -10.70 -12.33 -6.98
C GLY A 70 -11.13 -10.92 -7.37
N ARG A 71 -11.78 -10.18 -6.46
CA ARG A 71 -12.21 -8.80 -6.70
C ARG A 71 -11.16 -7.81 -6.17
N LEU A 72 -10.78 -6.85 -6.99
CA LEU A 72 -9.88 -5.77 -6.57
C LEU A 72 -10.58 -4.86 -5.56
N ILE A 73 -9.99 -4.71 -4.37
CA ILE A 73 -10.52 -3.88 -3.29
C ILE A 73 -9.57 -2.76 -2.84
N GLY A 74 -8.38 -2.68 -3.39
CA GLY A 74 -7.42 -1.64 -3.03
C GLY A 74 -6.04 -1.88 -3.59
N ARG A 75 -5.08 -1.13 -3.08
CA ARG A 75 -3.68 -1.16 -3.51
C ARG A 75 -2.75 -1.08 -2.31
N ALA A 76 -1.62 -1.75 -2.40
CA ALA A 76 -0.51 -1.62 -1.46
C ALA A 76 0.80 -1.52 -2.25
N ASP A 77 1.62 -0.53 -1.93
CA ASP A 77 2.85 -0.22 -2.65
C ASP A 77 4.07 -0.42 -1.79
N LEU A 78 5.09 -1.01 -2.36
CA LEU A 78 6.43 -1.05 -1.81
C LEU A 78 7.34 -0.20 -2.70
N ILE A 79 7.97 0.82 -2.12
CA ILE A 79 8.69 1.83 -2.87
C ILE A 79 10.16 1.80 -2.46
N PRO A 80 11.09 1.39 -3.34
CA PRO A 80 12.51 1.50 -3.08
C PRO A 80 12.89 2.99 -2.93
N VAL A 81 13.37 3.38 -1.75
CA VAL A 81 13.83 4.75 -1.50
C VAL A 81 15.35 4.80 -1.51
N ASP A 82 15.96 3.92 -0.76
CA ASP A 82 17.40 3.72 -0.64
C ASP A 82 17.59 2.31 -0.09
N PRO A 83 17.49 1.27 -0.96
CA PRO A 83 17.54 -0.12 -0.48
C PRO A 83 18.78 -0.39 0.36
N PRO A 84 18.63 -1.05 1.51
CA PRO A 84 17.49 -1.88 1.95
C PRO A 84 16.35 -1.14 2.68
N ARG A 85 16.20 0.17 2.49
CA ARG A 85 15.11 0.99 3.03
C ARG A 85 14.03 1.18 1.99
N PHE A 86 12.78 1.00 2.40
CA PHE A 86 11.61 1.05 1.52
C PHE A 86 10.53 1.96 2.10
N GLY A 87 9.74 2.54 1.21
CA GLY A 87 8.49 3.22 1.55
C GLY A 87 7.30 2.29 1.40
N LEU A 88 6.23 2.58 2.11
CA LEU A 88 4.95 1.88 2.08
C LEU A 88 3.83 2.86 1.84
N GLY A 89 2.96 2.54 0.90
CA GLY A 89 1.69 3.22 0.71
C GLY A 89 0.57 2.19 0.56
N TYR A 90 -0.65 2.52 0.98
CA TYR A 90 -1.79 1.62 0.81
C TYR A 90 -3.12 2.37 0.93
N TRP A 91 -4.14 1.82 0.31
CA TRP A 91 -5.53 2.23 0.50
C TRP A 91 -6.47 1.07 0.16
N LEU A 92 -7.66 1.11 0.76
CA LEU A 92 -8.75 0.21 0.43
C LEU A 92 -9.98 0.99 -0.02
N SER A 93 -10.82 0.36 -0.83
CA SER A 93 -12.18 0.79 -1.09
C SER A 93 -12.92 1.00 0.24
N GLU A 94 -13.74 2.04 0.32
CA GLU A 94 -14.46 2.40 1.54
C GLU A 94 -15.31 1.24 2.07
N ASP A 95 -15.98 0.52 1.18
CA ASP A 95 -16.84 -0.62 1.54
C ASP A 95 -16.04 -1.84 2.05
N ALA A 96 -14.73 -1.87 1.83
CA ALA A 96 -13.85 -2.93 2.33
C ALA A 96 -13.14 -2.57 3.63
N THR A 97 -13.28 -1.34 4.12
CA THR A 97 -12.66 -0.90 5.38
C THR A 97 -13.37 -1.49 6.61
N GLY A 98 -12.68 -1.51 7.76
CA GLY A 98 -13.25 -1.97 9.01
C GLY A 98 -13.31 -3.48 9.19
N ASN A 99 -12.67 -4.27 8.32
CA ASN A 99 -12.69 -5.73 8.34
C ASN A 99 -11.33 -6.37 8.63
N GLY A 100 -10.30 -5.55 8.86
CA GLY A 100 -8.93 -6.03 9.09
C GLY A 100 -8.17 -6.41 7.83
N TYR A 101 -8.70 -6.15 6.65
CA TYR A 101 -8.05 -6.50 5.38
C TYR A 101 -6.78 -5.68 5.12
N ALA A 102 -6.78 -4.38 5.45
CA ALA A 102 -5.61 -3.55 5.27
C ALA A 102 -4.42 -4.04 6.11
N GLY A 103 -4.66 -4.39 7.37
CA GLY A 103 -3.63 -4.94 8.25
C GLY A 103 -3.06 -6.26 7.74
N ALA A 104 -3.92 -7.16 7.26
CA ALA A 104 -3.49 -8.43 6.68
C ALA A 104 -2.70 -8.23 5.39
N ALA A 105 -3.15 -7.32 4.51
CA ALA A 105 -2.47 -7.01 3.26
C ALA A 105 -1.09 -6.38 3.50
N VAL A 106 -1.01 -5.37 4.36
CA VAL A 106 0.26 -4.72 4.70
C VAL A 106 1.20 -5.70 5.40
N GLY A 107 0.70 -6.53 6.30
CA GLY A 107 1.50 -7.58 6.95
C GLY A 107 2.16 -8.52 5.94
N ALA A 108 1.41 -9.00 4.95
CA ALA A 108 1.94 -9.84 3.89
C ALA A 108 2.98 -9.11 3.03
N LEU A 109 2.76 -7.83 2.74
CA LEU A 109 3.71 -7.03 1.98
C LEU A 109 5.01 -6.79 2.75
N LEU A 110 4.94 -6.57 4.06
CA LEU A 110 6.12 -6.43 4.92
C LEU A 110 6.95 -7.72 4.96
N ASP A 111 6.30 -8.87 5.07
CA ASP A 111 6.97 -10.16 5.03
C ASP A 111 7.67 -10.39 3.68
N HIS A 112 6.99 -10.03 2.59
CA HIS A 112 7.56 -10.08 1.24
C HIS A 112 8.76 -9.15 1.09
N ALA A 113 8.66 -7.92 1.58
CA ALA A 113 9.73 -6.94 1.52
C ALA A 113 11.00 -7.47 2.21
N ARG A 114 10.84 -8.07 3.38
CA ARG A 114 11.96 -8.67 4.12
C ARG A 114 12.52 -9.91 3.41
N ALA A 115 11.66 -10.83 3.04
CA ALA A 115 12.08 -12.15 2.52
C ALA A 115 12.67 -12.07 1.10
N VAL A 116 12.10 -11.23 0.23
CA VAL A 116 12.47 -11.17 -1.19
C VAL A 116 13.40 -10.01 -1.50
N HIS A 117 13.18 -8.86 -0.87
CA HIS A 117 13.95 -7.64 -1.15
C HIS A 117 15.01 -7.32 -0.09
N GLY A 118 15.11 -8.11 0.97
CA GLY A 118 16.06 -7.87 2.05
C GLY A 118 15.83 -6.55 2.79
N ALA A 119 14.59 -6.05 2.79
CA ALA A 119 14.26 -4.79 3.43
C ALA A 119 14.58 -4.84 4.93
N THR A 120 15.30 -3.84 5.42
CA THR A 120 15.63 -3.69 6.84
C THR A 120 14.76 -2.65 7.52
N ASP A 121 14.28 -1.68 6.77
CA ASP A 121 13.51 -0.55 7.27
C ASP A 121 12.38 -0.21 6.31
N VAL A 122 11.20 0.08 6.86
CA VAL A 122 10.05 0.54 6.09
C VAL A 122 9.53 1.83 6.71
N PHE A 123 9.26 2.80 5.85
CA PHE A 123 8.71 4.11 6.22
C PHE A 123 7.34 4.30 5.59
N ALA A 124 6.45 4.96 6.32
CA ALA A 124 5.13 5.32 5.82
C ALA A 124 4.75 6.71 6.29
N GLY A 125 4.14 7.52 5.42
CA GLY A 125 3.58 8.82 5.78
C GLY A 125 2.08 8.69 6.00
N VAL A 126 1.58 9.33 7.06
CA VAL A 126 0.14 9.40 7.35
C VAL A 126 -0.23 10.84 7.61
N THR A 127 -1.15 11.37 6.82
CA THR A 127 -1.68 12.73 7.00
C THR A 127 -2.33 12.86 8.37
N HIS A 128 -2.08 13.98 9.05
CA HIS A 128 -2.69 14.27 10.33
C HIS A 128 -4.21 14.15 10.26
N GLY A 129 -4.80 13.47 11.24
CA GLY A 129 -6.24 13.22 11.31
C GLY A 129 -6.69 11.88 10.69
N ASN A 130 -5.83 11.20 9.94
CA ASN A 130 -6.14 9.85 9.42
C ASN A 130 -5.90 8.80 10.51
N ARG A 131 -6.76 8.77 11.50
CA ARG A 131 -6.64 7.90 12.68
C ARG A 131 -6.69 6.41 12.38
N PRO A 132 -7.54 5.91 11.46
CA PRO A 132 -7.54 4.48 11.14
C PRO A 132 -6.19 4.00 10.60
N SER A 133 -5.53 4.80 9.77
CA SER A 133 -4.20 4.46 9.23
C SER A 133 -3.12 4.50 10.30
N GLU A 134 -3.14 5.52 11.18
CA GLU A 134 -2.21 5.60 12.32
C GLU A 134 -2.36 4.38 13.23
N ALA A 135 -3.60 4.02 13.58
CA ALA A 135 -3.88 2.86 14.43
C ALA A 135 -3.41 1.55 13.81
N LEU A 136 -3.59 1.39 12.50
CA LEU A 136 -3.13 0.23 11.75
C LEU A 136 -1.61 0.09 11.82
N LEU A 137 -0.89 1.17 11.54
CA LEU A 137 0.57 1.17 11.57
C LEU A 137 1.11 0.88 12.97
N HIS A 138 0.50 1.46 14.02
CA HIS A 138 0.88 1.16 15.40
C HIS A 138 0.68 -0.33 15.74
N ARG A 139 -0.42 -0.94 15.29
CA ARG A 139 -0.66 -2.37 15.50
C ARG A 139 0.38 -3.25 14.82
N LEU A 140 0.91 -2.80 13.69
CA LEU A 140 1.97 -3.51 12.97
C LEU A 140 3.37 -3.26 13.53
N GLY A 141 3.50 -2.41 14.55
CA GLY A 141 4.77 -2.13 15.21
C GLY A 141 5.50 -0.89 14.73
N PHE A 142 4.90 -0.11 13.84
CA PHE A 142 5.47 1.18 13.42
C PHE A 142 5.42 2.20 14.55
N THR A 143 6.43 3.06 14.60
CA THR A 143 6.48 4.20 15.51
C THR A 143 6.66 5.50 14.73
N VAL A 144 6.17 6.60 15.28
CA VAL A 144 6.36 7.93 14.69
C VAL A 144 7.81 8.35 14.90
N VAL A 145 8.49 8.74 13.82
CA VAL A 145 9.89 9.21 13.85
C VAL A 145 10.03 10.68 13.49
N ALA A 146 9.03 11.28 12.86
CA ALA A 146 9.04 12.72 12.54
C ALA A 146 7.61 13.23 12.34
N ASP A 147 7.38 14.47 12.77
CA ASP A 147 6.21 15.28 12.40
C ASP A 147 6.66 16.28 11.34
N LEU A 148 6.11 16.17 10.12
CA LEU A 148 6.51 16.98 8.98
C LEU A 148 5.48 18.09 8.65
N GLY A 149 4.68 18.46 9.64
CA GLY A 149 3.71 19.56 9.55
C GLY A 149 2.33 19.10 9.10
N THR A 150 2.20 18.52 7.92
CA THR A 150 0.92 18.02 7.39
C THR A 150 0.73 16.53 7.61
N TYR A 151 1.81 15.79 7.89
CA TYR A 151 1.78 14.35 8.11
C TYR A 151 2.85 13.90 9.10
N ASN A 152 2.63 12.74 9.71
CA ASN A 152 3.62 12.03 10.50
C ASN A 152 4.32 10.97 9.65
N ARG A 153 5.63 10.84 9.85
CA ARG A 153 6.43 9.77 9.27
C ARG A 153 6.55 8.65 10.27
N PHE A 154 6.13 7.46 9.85
CA PHE A 154 6.21 6.22 10.62
C PHE A 154 7.37 5.37 10.13
N HIS A 155 7.95 4.59 11.03
CA HIS A 155 9.06 3.70 10.74
C HIS A 155 8.87 2.34 11.43
N LEU A 156 9.25 1.28 10.72
CA LEU A 156 9.34 -0.08 11.23
C LEU A 156 10.69 -0.67 10.83
N ALA A 157 11.43 -1.15 11.83
CA ALA A 157 12.63 -1.96 11.61
C ALA A 157 12.20 -3.42 11.42
N LEU A 158 12.57 -4.02 10.27
CA LEU A 158 12.24 -5.42 9.97
C LEU A 158 13.29 -6.41 10.47
N GLY A 159 14.43 -5.89 10.92
CA GLY A 159 15.54 -6.71 11.32
C GLY A 159 16.29 -7.34 10.14
N GLN A 160 17.49 -7.82 10.38
CA GLN A 160 18.24 -8.57 9.38
C GLN A 160 17.77 -10.02 9.40
N VAL A 161 17.63 -10.61 8.19
CA VAL A 161 17.44 -12.06 8.09
C VAL A 161 18.76 -12.70 8.54
N THR A 162 18.72 -13.31 9.71
CA THR A 162 19.88 -14.10 10.18
C THR A 162 19.85 -15.40 9.40
N VAL A 163 20.75 -15.53 8.44
CA VAL A 163 21.00 -16.81 7.77
C VAL A 163 21.80 -17.65 8.75
N ARG A 164 21.15 -18.68 9.26
CA ARG A 164 21.83 -19.68 10.08
C ARG A 164 22.33 -20.82 9.21
#